data_46a130147d93d8b343217cd8eeecfcd8
#
_entry.id   46a130147d93d8b343217cd8eeecfcd8
#
_cell.length_a   1.000
_cell.length_b   1.000
_cell.length_c   1.000
_cell.angle_alpha   90.00
_cell.angle_beta   90.00
_cell.angle_gamma   90.00
#
_symmetry.space_group_name_H-M   'P 1'
#
loop_
_entity.id
_entity.type
_entity.pdbx_description
1 polymer ?
#
loop_
_entity_poly.entity_id
_entity_poly.type
_entity_poly.pdbx_seq_one_letter_code
_entity_poly.pdbx_strand_id
1 'polypeptide(L)'
;MTKYLNPADLVRLSNMKLRAKVVVDGFIAGLHDSALKGLSLDFAEHREYTPGDELKYLDWKILGKTDRYYIKQYKEESTLVSYILLDISSSMAYKSNGITKLQYASYLAASLSYLMLRQQDGVGLLTFNKGISEYIPAKSTLSHMKFIMNSLENMIPTGTTSVKEVLTDLNRFVKKRSLIILISDLYDEEDSVLKYLKYLNAKRNEIIVFHILDDAEINLEFKEPYI
;
A
#
# COMPACT_ATOMS: atom_id res chain seq x y z
N MET A 1 2.27 -25.43 5.36
CA MET A 1 0.99 -24.70 5.32
C MET A 1 1.11 -23.54 6.29
N THR A 2 1.47 -22.37 5.82
CA THR A 2 1.49 -21.15 6.62
C THR A 2 0.06 -20.84 7.03
N LYS A 3 -0.22 -20.88 8.33
CA LYS A 3 -1.47 -20.40 8.88
C LYS A 3 -1.52 -18.89 8.67
N TYR A 4 -2.09 -18.46 7.56
CA TYR A 4 -2.51 -17.08 7.42
C TYR A 4 -3.49 -16.79 8.54
N LEU A 5 -3.28 -15.67 9.25
CA LEU A 5 -4.20 -15.23 10.29
C LEU A 5 -5.60 -15.14 9.67
N ASN A 6 -6.54 -15.92 10.18
CA ASN A 6 -7.91 -15.90 9.71
C ASN A 6 -8.48 -14.49 9.98
N PRO A 7 -9.07 -13.81 8.97
CA PRO A 7 -9.68 -12.49 9.16
C PRO A 7 -10.67 -12.45 10.34
N ALA A 8 -11.40 -13.52 10.59
CA ALA A 8 -12.30 -13.64 11.74
C ALA A 8 -11.60 -13.55 13.10
N ASP A 9 -10.33 -13.98 13.20
CA ASP A 9 -9.55 -13.85 14.44
C ASP A 9 -9.05 -12.43 14.66
N LEU A 10 -8.84 -11.66 13.58
CA LEU A 10 -8.46 -10.25 13.66
C LEU A 10 -9.58 -9.38 14.24
N VAL A 11 -10.85 -9.75 14.02
CA VAL A 11 -12.01 -9.04 14.59
C VAL A 11 -11.96 -8.99 16.12
N ARG A 12 -11.38 -10.01 16.77
CA ARG A 12 -11.25 -10.08 18.23
C ARG A 12 -10.26 -9.08 18.82
N LEU A 13 -9.41 -8.47 17.99
CA LEU A 13 -8.47 -7.45 18.46
C LEU A 13 -9.16 -6.09 18.56
N SER A 14 -8.86 -5.36 19.63
CA SER A 14 -9.61 -4.17 20.04
C SER A 14 -9.47 -2.95 19.13
N ASN A 15 -8.41 -2.85 18.32
CA ASN A 15 -8.23 -1.73 17.41
C ASN A 15 -7.51 -2.11 16.10
N MET A 16 -7.74 -1.31 15.07
CA MET A 16 -7.21 -1.51 13.71
C MET A 16 -5.68 -1.51 13.67
N LYS A 17 -5.03 -0.65 14.44
CA LYS A 17 -3.55 -0.57 14.50
C LYS A 17 -2.94 -1.88 15.01
N LEU A 18 -3.56 -2.49 16.03
CA LEU A 18 -3.09 -3.77 16.54
C LEU A 18 -3.31 -4.88 15.53
N ARG A 19 -4.44 -4.88 14.82
CA ARG A 19 -4.74 -5.82 13.71
C ARG A 19 -3.69 -5.72 12.61
N ALA A 20 -3.42 -4.51 12.12
CA ALA A 20 -2.41 -4.25 11.10
C ALA A 20 -1.02 -4.71 11.53
N LYS A 21 -0.63 -4.40 12.78
CA LYS A 21 0.66 -4.84 13.34
C LYS A 21 0.78 -6.36 13.37
N VAL A 22 -0.23 -7.06 13.88
CA VAL A 22 -0.21 -8.54 13.98
C VAL A 22 -0.11 -9.19 12.60
N VAL A 23 -0.85 -8.68 11.59
CA VAL A 23 -0.78 -9.18 10.21
C VAL A 23 0.63 -9.00 9.65
N VAL A 24 1.22 -7.81 9.79
CA VAL A 24 2.54 -7.48 9.25
C VAL A 24 3.65 -8.26 9.98
N ASP A 25 3.61 -8.31 11.32
CA ASP A 25 4.61 -9.02 12.10
C ASP A 25 4.54 -10.53 11.85
N GLY A 26 3.33 -11.09 11.67
CA GLY A 26 3.14 -12.49 11.27
C GLY A 26 3.67 -12.80 9.87
N PHE A 27 3.46 -11.88 8.91
CA PHE A 27 4.00 -12.00 7.56
C PHE A 27 5.54 -11.93 7.55
N ILE A 28 6.13 -10.96 8.25
CA ILE A 28 7.58 -10.82 8.37
C ILE A 28 8.20 -12.04 9.06
N ALA A 29 7.60 -12.54 10.14
CA ALA A 29 8.06 -13.75 10.82
C ALA A 29 8.02 -14.97 9.89
N GLY A 30 6.97 -15.11 9.09
CA GLY A 30 6.86 -16.19 8.08
C GLY A 30 7.92 -16.08 6.95
N LEU A 31 8.37 -14.86 6.62
CA LEU A 31 9.46 -14.64 5.66
C LEU A 31 10.83 -15.04 6.23
N HIS A 32 11.03 -14.97 7.55
CA HIS A 32 12.28 -15.37 8.19
C HIS A 32 12.51 -16.89 8.15
N ASP A 33 11.46 -17.68 8.06
CA ASP A 33 11.56 -19.15 7.86
C ASP A 33 11.87 -19.54 6.41
N SER A 34 11.62 -18.66 5.46
CA SER A 34 12.01 -18.85 4.06
C SER A 34 13.23 -17.99 3.76
N ALA A 35 14.32 -18.60 3.31
CA ALA A 35 15.68 -18.11 3.04
C ALA A 35 15.86 -16.74 2.34
N LEU A 36 15.17 -15.70 2.77
CA LEU A 36 15.41 -14.30 2.40
C LEU A 36 16.31 -13.62 3.45
N LYS A 37 17.43 -14.24 3.75
CA LYS A 37 18.60 -13.57 4.31
C LYS A 37 19.22 -12.75 3.17
N GLY A 38 18.92 -11.44 3.12
CA GLY A 38 19.61 -10.61 2.12
C GLY A 38 19.04 -9.25 1.80
N LEU A 39 18.04 -8.76 2.50
CA LEU A 39 17.63 -7.35 2.37
C LEU A 39 18.00 -6.57 3.63
N SER A 40 19.30 -6.49 3.90
CA SER A 40 19.87 -5.46 4.75
C SER A 40 20.02 -4.20 3.89
N LEU A 41 19.15 -3.26 4.09
CA LEU A 41 19.08 -1.96 3.39
C LEU A 41 19.99 -0.93 4.05
N ASP A 42 21.26 -1.25 4.32
CA ASP A 42 22.21 -0.27 4.80
C ASP A 42 23.63 -0.69 4.43
N PHE A 43 23.97 -0.53 3.17
CA PHE A 43 25.38 -0.51 2.82
C PHE A 43 25.61 0.64 1.84
N ALA A 44 26.20 1.73 2.35
CA ALA A 44 26.85 2.71 1.51
C ALA A 44 28.08 2.05 0.90
N GLU A 45 28.03 1.77 -0.39
CA GLU A 45 29.15 1.21 -1.12
C GLU A 45 30.19 2.31 -1.32
N HIS A 46 31.43 2.05 -0.95
CA HIS A 46 32.53 2.98 -1.24
C HIS A 46 33.04 2.71 -2.65
N ARG A 47 32.88 3.68 -3.54
CA ARG A 47 33.47 3.64 -4.87
C ARG A 47 34.80 4.39 -4.87
N GLU A 48 35.81 3.88 -5.57
CA GLU A 48 37.05 4.64 -5.79
C GLU A 48 36.75 5.96 -6.52
N TYR A 49 37.41 7.02 -6.09
CA TYR A 49 37.32 8.35 -6.70
C TYR A 49 37.76 8.31 -8.15
N THR A 50 37.00 8.90 -9.03
CA THR A 50 37.38 9.16 -10.42
C THR A 50 37.46 10.68 -10.67
N PRO A 51 38.45 11.17 -11.43
CA PRO A 51 38.55 12.58 -11.76
C PRO A 51 37.24 13.11 -12.36
N GLY A 52 36.65 14.12 -11.71
CA GLY A 52 35.35 14.68 -12.06
C GLY A 52 34.25 14.46 -10.97
N ASP A 53 34.51 13.64 -10.00
CA ASP A 53 33.61 13.45 -8.85
C ASP A 53 33.68 14.65 -7.88
N GLU A 54 32.56 15.00 -7.26
CA GLU A 54 32.52 16.10 -6.29
C GLU A 54 33.22 15.75 -4.98
N LEU A 55 34.25 16.50 -4.62
CA LEU A 55 35.06 16.29 -3.42
C LEU A 55 34.29 16.35 -2.10
N LYS A 56 33.08 16.92 -2.09
CA LYS A 56 32.21 16.94 -0.88
C LYS A 56 31.79 15.57 -0.41
N TYR A 57 31.78 14.56 -1.31
CA TYR A 57 31.44 13.18 -0.98
C TYR A 57 32.62 12.30 -0.64
N LEU A 58 33.83 12.86 -0.59
CA LEU A 58 35.06 12.13 -0.26
C LEU A 58 35.01 11.62 1.19
N ASP A 59 35.37 10.35 1.42
CA ASP A 59 35.51 9.81 2.77
C ASP A 59 36.86 10.11 3.31
N TRP A 60 36.99 11.23 4.02
CA TRP A 60 38.25 11.68 4.68
C TRP A 60 38.74 10.70 5.73
N LYS A 61 37.86 9.87 6.32
CA LYS A 61 38.25 8.83 7.30
C LYS A 61 39.00 7.67 6.65
N ILE A 62 38.53 7.25 5.47
CA ILE A 62 39.19 6.16 4.73
C ILE A 62 40.48 6.67 4.14
N LEU A 63 40.51 7.88 3.58
CA LEU A 63 41.72 8.50 3.07
C LEU A 63 42.83 8.53 4.13
N GLY A 64 42.51 8.97 5.35
CA GLY A 64 43.49 9.01 6.46
C GLY A 64 43.97 7.64 6.97
N LYS A 65 43.33 6.54 6.57
CA LYS A 65 43.73 5.18 6.96
C LYS A 65 44.41 4.39 5.85
N THR A 66 44.07 4.64 4.60
CA THR A 66 44.46 3.79 3.46
C THR A 66 45.23 4.50 2.37
N ASP A 67 45.38 5.83 2.45
CA ASP A 67 45.91 6.71 1.40
C ASP A 67 45.22 6.56 0.04
N ARG A 68 43.99 6.06 0.02
CA ARG A 68 43.17 5.91 -1.17
C ARG A 68 41.91 6.76 -1.09
N TYR A 69 41.55 7.35 -2.23
CA TYR A 69 40.37 8.23 -2.34
C TYR A 69 39.15 7.41 -2.59
N TYR A 70 38.18 7.44 -1.68
CA TYR A 70 36.86 6.81 -1.82
C TYR A 70 35.76 7.84 -1.67
N ILE A 71 34.74 7.70 -2.53
CA ILE A 71 33.50 8.48 -2.45
C ILE A 71 32.43 7.65 -1.74
N LYS A 72 31.74 8.29 -0.81
CA LYS A 72 30.51 7.76 -0.23
C LYS A 72 29.43 7.84 -1.28
N GLN A 73 29.06 6.70 -1.85
CA GLN A 73 27.82 6.60 -2.61
C GLN A 73 26.67 6.51 -1.61
N TYR A 74 25.92 7.58 -1.46
CA TYR A 74 24.63 7.53 -0.85
C TYR A 74 23.70 6.91 -1.90
N LYS A 75 23.09 5.74 -1.62
CA LYS A 75 21.87 5.40 -2.31
C LYS A 75 20.92 6.55 -1.98
N GLU A 76 20.48 7.32 -2.96
CA GLU A 76 19.31 8.14 -2.79
C GLU A 76 18.21 7.18 -2.33
N GLU A 77 17.88 7.22 -1.04
CA GLU A 77 16.65 6.64 -0.54
C GLU A 77 15.53 7.42 -1.23
N SER A 78 15.15 6.96 -2.40
CA SER A 78 13.95 7.46 -3.04
C SER A 78 12.80 6.95 -2.17
N THR A 79 12.39 7.76 -1.21
CA THR A 79 11.19 7.50 -0.40
C THR A 79 10.06 7.20 -1.38
N LEU A 80 9.65 5.94 -1.44
CA LEU A 80 8.52 5.54 -2.25
C LEU A 80 7.28 6.27 -1.73
N VAL A 81 6.53 6.89 -2.63
CA VAL A 81 5.24 7.47 -2.27
C VAL A 81 4.14 6.56 -2.78
N SER A 82 3.29 6.12 -1.88
CA SER A 82 2.20 5.21 -2.17
C SER A 82 0.85 5.85 -1.89
N TYR A 83 -0.14 5.56 -2.72
CA TYR A 83 -1.52 5.95 -2.50
C TYR A 83 -2.40 4.71 -2.52
N ILE A 84 -3.10 4.47 -1.42
CA ILE A 84 -4.11 3.42 -1.32
C ILE A 84 -5.45 4.02 -1.72
N LEU A 85 -6.06 3.46 -2.76
CA LEU A 85 -7.39 3.78 -3.23
C LEU A 85 -8.33 2.70 -2.73
N LEU A 86 -9.20 3.03 -1.80
CA LEU A 86 -10.13 2.10 -1.16
C LEU A 86 -11.55 2.38 -1.60
N ASP A 87 -12.18 1.41 -2.23
CA ASP A 87 -13.58 1.42 -2.61
C ASP A 87 -14.48 1.29 -1.38
N ILE A 88 -15.39 2.26 -1.22
CA ILE A 88 -16.40 2.28 -0.16
C ILE A 88 -17.83 2.24 -0.73
N SER A 89 -18.02 1.73 -1.94
CA SER A 89 -19.33 1.57 -2.56
C SER A 89 -20.21 0.58 -1.78
N SER A 90 -21.51 0.61 -2.05
CA SER A 90 -22.48 -0.25 -1.37
C SER A 90 -22.22 -1.74 -1.59
N SER A 91 -21.65 -2.14 -2.73
CA SER A 91 -21.27 -3.54 -2.99
C SER A 91 -20.25 -4.08 -2.00
N MET A 92 -19.37 -3.21 -1.48
CA MET A 92 -18.37 -3.56 -0.45
C MET A 92 -19.00 -3.87 0.92
N ALA A 93 -20.29 -3.59 1.14
CA ALA A 93 -21.01 -4.00 2.34
C ALA A 93 -21.34 -5.50 2.36
N TYR A 94 -21.25 -6.17 1.21
CA TYR A 94 -21.63 -7.57 1.08
C TYR A 94 -20.75 -8.48 1.96
N LYS A 95 -21.40 -9.49 2.51
CA LYS A 95 -20.78 -10.63 3.22
C LYS A 95 -21.67 -11.86 3.13
N SER A 96 -21.13 -13.00 2.83
CA SER A 96 -21.79 -14.29 2.98
C SER A 96 -21.56 -14.87 4.38
N ASN A 97 -20.39 -14.59 4.94
CA ASN A 97 -19.93 -15.09 6.24
C ASN A 97 -18.98 -14.12 6.93
N GLY A 98 -19.03 -14.00 8.26
CA GLY A 98 -18.03 -13.32 9.08
C GLY A 98 -17.98 -11.80 8.87
N ILE A 99 -17.01 -11.30 8.09
CA ILE A 99 -16.75 -9.86 7.86
C ILE A 99 -17.18 -9.42 6.47
N THR A 100 -17.49 -8.12 6.33
CA THR A 100 -17.79 -7.54 5.01
C THR A 100 -16.55 -7.39 4.15
N LYS A 101 -16.73 -7.29 2.82
CA LYS A 101 -15.64 -6.96 1.88
C LYS A 101 -14.93 -5.67 2.31
N LEU A 102 -15.66 -4.63 2.72
CA LEU A 102 -15.07 -3.38 3.20
C LEU A 102 -14.22 -3.57 4.47
N GLN A 103 -14.69 -4.38 5.43
CA GLN A 103 -13.89 -4.66 6.63
C GLN A 103 -12.59 -5.37 6.28
N TYR A 104 -12.63 -6.37 5.39
CA TYR A 104 -11.43 -7.06 4.92
C TYR A 104 -10.48 -6.10 4.19
N ALA A 105 -11.02 -5.30 3.26
CA ALA A 105 -10.26 -4.29 2.51
C ALA A 105 -9.62 -3.24 3.44
N SER A 106 -10.34 -2.82 4.50
CA SER A 106 -9.81 -1.90 5.51
C SER A 106 -8.65 -2.52 6.30
N TYR A 107 -8.72 -3.82 6.65
CA TYR A 107 -7.61 -4.51 7.32
C TYR A 107 -6.39 -4.61 6.41
N LEU A 108 -6.59 -4.89 5.13
CA LEU A 108 -5.53 -4.91 4.13
C LEU A 108 -4.88 -3.53 3.97
N ALA A 109 -5.70 -2.49 3.78
CA ALA A 109 -5.22 -1.11 3.67
C ALA A 109 -4.44 -0.65 4.90
N ALA A 110 -4.93 -0.99 6.09
CA ALA A 110 -4.26 -0.72 7.36
C ALA A 110 -2.90 -1.43 7.47
N SER A 111 -2.85 -2.70 7.08
CA SER A 111 -1.63 -3.51 7.14
C SER A 111 -0.57 -3.01 6.17
N LEU A 112 -0.96 -2.70 4.93
CA LEU A 112 -0.07 -2.12 3.92
C LEU A 112 0.45 -0.74 4.36
N SER A 113 -0.44 0.14 4.87
CA SER A 113 -0.04 1.44 5.41
C SER A 113 0.98 1.32 6.54
N TYR A 114 0.76 0.38 7.46
CA TYR A 114 1.68 0.14 8.57
C TYR A 114 3.05 -0.37 8.09
N LEU A 115 3.06 -1.30 7.13
CA LEU A 115 4.28 -1.84 6.54
C LEU A 115 5.11 -0.73 5.90
N MET A 116 4.50 0.08 5.03
CA MET A 116 5.16 1.16 4.30
C MET A 116 5.69 2.25 5.25
N LEU A 117 4.90 2.67 6.23
CA LEU A 117 5.34 3.64 7.23
C LEU A 117 6.48 3.12 8.10
N ARG A 118 6.58 1.81 8.35
CA ARG A 118 7.74 1.20 9.02
C ARG A 118 9.00 1.28 8.16
N GLN A 119 8.85 1.25 6.84
CA GLN A 119 9.94 1.41 5.86
C GLN A 119 10.27 2.87 5.58
N GLN A 120 9.62 3.81 6.29
CA GLN A 120 9.75 5.26 6.10
C GLN A 120 9.24 5.76 4.74
N ASP A 121 8.45 4.94 4.05
CA ASP A 121 7.78 5.31 2.81
C ASP A 121 6.58 6.24 3.06
N GLY A 122 6.29 7.09 2.08
CA GLY A 122 5.13 7.96 2.11
C GLY A 122 3.84 7.21 1.78
N VAL A 123 2.82 7.31 2.65
CA VAL A 123 1.52 6.67 2.42
C VAL A 123 0.40 7.69 2.50
N GLY A 124 -0.42 7.74 1.45
CA GLY A 124 -1.69 8.45 1.39
C GLY A 124 -2.86 7.49 1.27
N LEU A 125 -4.05 7.93 1.66
CA LEU A 125 -5.29 7.18 1.53
C LEU A 125 -6.30 8.02 0.75
N LEU A 126 -6.94 7.43 -0.25
CA LEU A 126 -8.12 7.96 -0.92
C LEU A 126 -9.24 6.93 -0.80
N THR A 127 -10.37 7.35 -0.28
CA THR A 127 -11.57 6.55 -0.32
C THR A 127 -12.49 7.03 -1.42
N PHE A 128 -13.20 6.13 -2.04
CA PHE A 128 -14.04 6.47 -3.16
C PHE A 128 -15.29 5.59 -3.27
N ASN A 129 -16.30 6.16 -3.90
CA ASN A 129 -17.47 5.48 -4.45
C ASN A 129 -17.69 6.00 -5.88
N LYS A 130 -18.72 6.79 -6.15
CA LYS A 130 -18.92 7.44 -7.45
C LYS A 130 -17.86 8.51 -7.75
N GLY A 131 -17.17 9.01 -6.73
CA GLY A 131 -16.06 9.96 -6.79
C GLY A 131 -15.17 9.84 -5.57
N ILE A 132 -14.15 10.70 -5.44
CA ILE A 132 -13.28 10.71 -4.27
C ILE A 132 -14.05 11.27 -3.08
N SER A 133 -14.24 10.45 -2.03
CA SER A 133 -14.97 10.80 -0.81
C SER A 133 -14.07 11.42 0.24
N GLU A 134 -12.87 10.89 0.42
CA GLU A 134 -11.88 11.41 1.36
C GLU A 134 -10.48 11.33 0.77
N TYR A 135 -9.64 12.29 1.11
CA TYR A 135 -8.23 12.32 0.72
C TYR A 135 -7.33 12.63 1.90
N ILE A 136 -6.47 11.68 2.25
CA ILE A 136 -5.40 11.85 3.23
C ILE A 136 -4.07 11.91 2.47
N PRO A 137 -3.38 13.07 2.44
CA PRO A 137 -2.13 13.24 1.70
C PRO A 137 -1.02 12.32 2.23
N ALA A 138 -0.14 11.87 1.34
CA ALA A 138 0.95 10.98 1.72
C ALA A 138 1.96 11.64 2.66
N LYS A 139 2.31 10.94 3.75
CA LYS A 139 3.37 11.27 4.68
C LYS A 139 4.09 10.01 5.12
N SER A 140 5.36 10.12 5.51
CA SER A 140 6.23 9.00 5.92
C SER A 140 6.41 8.84 7.43
N THR A 141 5.72 9.66 8.24
CA THR A 141 5.85 9.60 9.70
C THR A 141 4.91 8.57 10.33
N LEU A 142 5.37 7.81 11.31
CA LEU A 142 4.54 6.83 12.02
C LEU A 142 3.31 7.45 12.71
N SER A 143 3.38 8.72 13.11
CA SER A 143 2.24 9.46 13.66
C SER A 143 1.09 9.61 12.65
N HIS A 144 1.41 9.59 11.34
CA HIS A 144 0.44 9.65 10.27
C HIS A 144 -0.52 8.44 10.25
N MET A 145 -0.04 7.30 10.77
CA MET A 145 -0.85 6.09 10.92
C MET A 145 -2.16 6.33 11.68
N LYS A 146 -2.16 7.24 12.66
CA LYS A 146 -3.36 7.57 13.43
C LYS A 146 -4.49 8.13 12.54
N PHE A 147 -4.14 8.98 11.57
CA PHE A 147 -5.13 9.56 10.64
C PHE A 147 -5.72 8.50 9.72
N ILE A 148 -4.87 7.64 9.16
CA ILE A 148 -5.30 6.53 8.29
C ILE A 148 -6.20 5.57 9.07
N MET A 149 -5.79 5.16 10.29
CA MET A 149 -6.58 4.25 11.10
C MET A 149 -7.95 4.83 11.46
N ASN A 150 -7.98 6.10 11.87
CA ASN A 150 -9.24 6.75 12.24
C ASN A 150 -10.21 6.84 11.05
N SER A 151 -9.71 7.10 9.85
CA SER A 151 -10.51 7.05 8.63
C SER A 151 -11.06 5.64 8.40
N LEU A 152 -10.19 4.61 8.38
CA LEU A 152 -10.57 3.22 8.12
C LEU A 152 -11.57 2.65 9.13
N GLU A 153 -11.52 3.08 10.40
CA GLU A 153 -12.42 2.62 11.46
C GLU A 153 -13.84 3.19 11.35
N ASN A 154 -13.98 4.37 10.74
CA ASN A 154 -15.25 5.09 10.65
C ASN A 154 -15.91 5.01 9.27
N MET A 155 -15.40 4.18 8.35
CA MET A 155 -15.96 4.05 7.01
C MET A 155 -17.32 3.36 7.00
N ILE A 156 -18.23 3.94 6.23
CA ILE A 156 -19.55 3.38 5.98
C ILE A 156 -19.69 3.19 4.46
N PRO A 157 -20.02 1.97 4.00
CA PRO A 157 -20.20 1.72 2.57
C PRO A 157 -21.44 2.45 2.07
N THR A 158 -21.29 3.25 1.00
CA THR A 158 -22.37 4.07 0.45
C THR A 158 -22.24 4.26 -1.06
N GLY A 159 -23.38 4.37 -1.75
CA GLY A 159 -23.45 4.74 -3.15
C GLY A 159 -22.99 3.66 -4.12
N THR A 160 -22.96 4.02 -5.40
CA THR A 160 -22.42 3.19 -6.49
C THR A 160 -20.93 3.46 -6.68
N THR A 161 -20.20 2.52 -7.26
CA THR A 161 -18.80 2.72 -7.62
C THR A 161 -18.65 3.37 -8.99
N SER A 162 -17.60 4.16 -9.19
CA SER A 162 -17.07 4.54 -10.49
C SER A 162 -15.55 4.66 -10.43
N VAL A 163 -14.87 3.56 -10.66
CA VAL A 163 -13.41 3.49 -10.71
C VAL A 163 -12.86 4.43 -11.79
N LYS A 164 -13.56 4.52 -12.92
CA LYS A 164 -13.21 5.41 -14.04
C LYS A 164 -13.10 6.88 -13.61
N GLU A 165 -14.11 7.41 -12.94
CA GLU A 165 -14.12 8.81 -12.50
C GLU A 165 -13.01 9.08 -11.49
N VAL A 166 -12.82 8.18 -10.56
CA VAL A 166 -11.78 8.25 -9.52
C VAL A 166 -10.37 8.23 -10.12
N LEU A 167 -10.08 7.30 -11.02
CA LEU A 167 -8.76 7.22 -11.68
C LEU A 167 -8.50 8.45 -12.55
N THR A 168 -9.53 9.06 -13.13
CA THR A 168 -9.41 10.32 -13.87
C THR A 168 -9.03 11.47 -12.95
N ASP A 169 -9.68 11.58 -11.80
CA ASP A 169 -9.45 12.63 -10.82
C ASP A 169 -8.15 12.45 -10.03
N LEU A 170 -7.62 11.23 -9.97
CA LEU A 170 -6.40 10.89 -9.23
C LEU A 170 -5.21 11.78 -9.60
N ASN A 171 -5.12 12.24 -10.85
CA ASN A 171 -4.08 13.15 -11.31
C ASN A 171 -4.04 14.50 -10.57
N ARG A 172 -5.12 14.88 -9.91
CA ARG A 172 -5.17 16.10 -9.08
C ARG A 172 -4.38 15.93 -7.79
N PHE A 173 -4.29 14.69 -7.30
CA PHE A 173 -3.68 14.34 -6.01
C PHE A 173 -2.29 13.74 -6.18
N VAL A 174 -2.09 12.87 -7.17
CA VAL A 174 -0.81 12.20 -7.44
C VAL A 174 -0.01 13.01 -8.46
N LYS A 175 0.97 13.78 -7.99
CA LYS A 175 1.78 14.70 -8.80
C LYS A 175 3.12 14.11 -9.24
N LYS A 176 3.63 13.09 -8.54
CA LYS A 176 4.93 12.45 -8.79
C LYS A 176 4.72 10.97 -9.06
N ARG A 177 5.72 10.32 -9.66
CA ARG A 177 5.76 8.86 -9.76
C ARG A 177 5.47 8.24 -8.40
N SER A 178 4.48 7.37 -8.34
CA SER A 178 3.98 6.79 -7.10
C SER A 178 3.55 5.34 -7.31
N LEU A 179 3.47 4.58 -6.23
CA LEU A 179 2.80 3.30 -6.20
C LEU A 179 1.30 3.54 -5.91
N ILE A 180 0.44 3.07 -6.79
CA ILE A 180 -1.01 3.17 -6.65
C ILE A 180 -1.54 1.78 -6.32
N ILE A 181 -2.21 1.66 -5.18
CA ILE A 181 -2.79 0.41 -4.70
C ILE A 181 -4.30 0.57 -4.72
N LEU A 182 -4.96 -0.07 -5.69
CA LEU A 182 -6.41 -0.08 -5.82
C LEU A 182 -6.98 -1.30 -5.10
N ILE A 183 -7.91 -1.07 -4.17
CA ILE A 183 -8.60 -2.12 -3.41
C ILE A 183 -10.11 -1.94 -3.66
N SER A 184 -10.70 -2.85 -4.44
CA SER A 184 -12.10 -2.77 -4.88
C SER A 184 -12.61 -4.15 -5.30
N ASP A 185 -13.91 -4.35 -5.36
CA ASP A 185 -14.54 -5.49 -6.02
C ASP A 185 -14.72 -5.28 -7.54
N LEU A 186 -14.30 -4.11 -8.04
CA LEU A 186 -14.29 -3.75 -9.47
C LEU A 186 -15.65 -3.91 -10.19
N TYR A 187 -16.76 -3.73 -9.48
CA TYR A 187 -18.10 -3.69 -10.11
C TYR A 187 -18.29 -2.40 -10.93
N ASP A 188 -17.57 -2.32 -12.06
CA ASP A 188 -17.61 -1.21 -13.01
C ASP A 188 -17.36 -1.73 -14.44
N GLU A 189 -17.45 -0.89 -15.46
CA GLU A 189 -17.15 -1.26 -16.85
C GLU A 189 -15.67 -1.66 -17.02
N GLU A 190 -15.44 -2.94 -17.30
CA GLU A 190 -14.10 -3.54 -17.38
C GLU A 190 -13.19 -2.80 -18.36
N ASP A 191 -13.65 -2.51 -19.58
CA ASP A 191 -12.85 -1.82 -20.61
C ASP A 191 -12.41 -0.43 -20.16
N SER A 192 -13.28 0.28 -19.45
CA SER A 192 -13.00 1.60 -18.90
C SER A 192 -11.92 1.53 -17.82
N VAL A 193 -12.03 0.60 -16.87
CA VAL A 193 -11.05 0.41 -15.79
C VAL A 193 -9.66 0.10 -16.37
N LEU A 194 -9.57 -0.88 -17.28
CA LEU A 194 -8.31 -1.28 -17.93
C LEU A 194 -7.65 -0.11 -18.69
N LYS A 195 -8.43 0.69 -19.41
CA LYS A 195 -7.93 1.87 -20.14
C LYS A 195 -7.28 2.88 -19.19
N TYR A 196 -7.91 3.18 -18.06
CA TYR A 196 -7.38 4.14 -17.11
C TYR A 196 -6.19 3.61 -16.31
N LEU A 197 -6.16 2.33 -15.97
CA LEU A 197 -4.97 1.70 -15.37
C LEU A 197 -3.77 1.78 -16.31
N LYS A 198 -3.95 1.48 -17.62
CA LYS A 198 -2.89 1.65 -18.63
C LYS A 198 -2.42 3.10 -18.74
N TYR A 199 -3.33 4.07 -18.68
CA TYR A 199 -2.99 5.49 -18.70
C TYR A 199 -2.14 5.91 -17.49
N LEU A 200 -2.48 5.47 -16.28
CA LEU A 200 -1.71 5.77 -15.07
C LEU A 200 -0.33 5.10 -15.11
N ASN A 201 -0.24 3.88 -15.62
CA ASN A 201 1.03 3.19 -15.83
C ASN A 201 1.92 3.91 -16.84
N ALA A 202 1.36 4.41 -17.94
CA ALA A 202 2.08 5.21 -18.92
C ALA A 202 2.66 6.52 -18.33
N LYS A 203 2.09 7.02 -17.24
CA LYS A 203 2.64 8.13 -16.43
C LYS A 203 3.73 7.71 -15.44
N ARG A 204 4.31 6.52 -15.61
CA ARG A 204 5.36 5.94 -14.77
C ARG A 204 4.93 5.62 -13.34
N ASN A 205 3.64 5.54 -13.04
CA ASN A 205 3.18 4.99 -11.77
C ASN A 205 3.25 3.46 -11.81
N GLU A 206 3.54 2.86 -10.67
CA GLU A 206 3.37 1.43 -10.46
C GLU A 206 1.97 1.18 -9.91
N ILE A 207 1.31 0.11 -10.36
CA ILE A 207 -0.08 -0.14 -9.99
C ILE A 207 -0.21 -1.58 -9.48
N ILE A 208 -0.81 -1.71 -8.31
CA ILE A 208 -1.22 -2.99 -7.74
C ILE A 208 -2.73 -2.94 -7.57
N VAL A 209 -3.42 -3.99 -8.01
CA VAL A 209 -4.87 -4.12 -7.85
C VAL A 209 -5.16 -5.30 -6.94
N PHE A 210 -5.86 -5.05 -5.85
CA PHE A 210 -6.44 -6.08 -5.00
C PHE A 210 -7.93 -6.20 -5.33
N HIS A 211 -8.27 -7.26 -6.03
CA HIS A 211 -9.66 -7.58 -6.34
C HIS A 211 -10.27 -8.33 -5.15
N ILE A 212 -11.24 -7.71 -4.47
CA ILE A 212 -11.85 -8.23 -3.25
C ILE A 212 -13.17 -8.91 -3.59
N LEU A 213 -13.23 -10.21 -3.39
CA LEU A 213 -14.43 -11.01 -3.59
C LEU A 213 -14.79 -11.76 -2.31
N ASP A 214 -16.07 -11.98 -2.10
CA ASP A 214 -16.58 -12.85 -1.06
C ASP A 214 -16.60 -14.31 -1.54
N ASP A 215 -16.51 -15.27 -0.63
CA ASP A 215 -16.51 -16.69 -0.98
C ASP A 215 -17.76 -17.10 -1.78
N ALA A 216 -18.92 -16.52 -1.47
CA ALA A 216 -20.14 -16.78 -2.21
C ALA A 216 -20.10 -16.22 -3.64
N GLU A 217 -19.39 -15.11 -3.88
CA GLU A 217 -19.18 -14.55 -5.22
C GLU A 217 -18.23 -15.41 -6.05
N ILE A 218 -17.18 -15.97 -5.42
CA ILE A 218 -16.20 -16.86 -6.09
C ILE A 218 -16.86 -18.19 -6.47
N ASN A 219 -17.66 -18.78 -5.56
CA ASN A 219 -18.26 -20.11 -5.76
C ASN A 219 -19.65 -20.06 -6.39
N LEU A 220 -20.21 -18.86 -6.61
CA LEU A 220 -21.58 -18.63 -7.05
C LEU A 220 -22.65 -19.27 -6.14
N GLU A 221 -22.35 -19.37 -4.85
CA GLU A 221 -23.21 -19.97 -3.82
C GLU A 221 -23.99 -18.88 -3.06
N PHE A 222 -24.95 -18.27 -3.71
CA PHE A 222 -25.82 -17.26 -3.09
C PHE A 222 -26.93 -17.94 -2.28
N LYS A 223 -27.03 -17.62 -0.97
CA LYS A 223 -28.04 -18.22 -0.07
C LYS A 223 -29.45 -17.66 -0.24
N GLU A 224 -29.56 -16.48 -0.89
CA GLU A 224 -30.85 -15.86 -1.18
C GLU A 224 -30.87 -15.37 -2.64
N PRO A 225 -32.01 -15.50 -3.35
CA PRO A 225 -32.14 -14.92 -4.69
C PRO A 225 -32.11 -13.39 -4.56
N TYR A 226 -31.18 -12.77 -5.26
CA TYR A 226 -31.21 -11.32 -5.42
C TYR A 226 -32.45 -10.93 -6.21
N ILE A 227 -33.34 -10.16 -5.58
CA ILE A 227 -34.50 -9.50 -6.24
C ILE A 227 -34.05 -8.12 -6.71
#